data_35ca5328bdcca2b37e28fe84fe6e630e
#
_entry.id   35ca5328bdcca2b37e28fe84fe6e630e
#
_cell.length_a   1.000
_cell.length_b   1.000
_cell.length_c   1.000
_cell.angle_alpha   90.00
_cell.angle_beta   90.00
_cell.angle_gamma   90.00
#
_symmetry.space_group_name_H-M   'P 1'
#
loop_
_entity.id
_entity.type
_entity.pdbx_description
1 polymer ?
#
loop_
_entity_poly.entity_id
_entity_poly.type
_entity_poly.pdbx_seq_one_letter_code
_entity_poly.pdbx_strand_id
1 'polypeptide(L)'
;MKRSNIDISFIVIIVILAASSLRSGAFSDPMEWVMDKILLVPAIIIGLSMHEFAHAAVAYKLGDNTPKFQGRVTINPMAHIDWLGLAALFFCGFGWGQPVQINPFNFKHRRRDELLVALAGVVMNLIIAIVFTAVAKVILVAMGSDWVSYNTLGQGVWT
;
A
#
# COMPACT_ATOMS: atom_id res chain seq x y z
N MET A 1 2.92 27.42 4.37
CA MET A 1 1.85 26.41 4.24
C MET A 1 1.19 26.59 2.88
N LYS A 2 1.52 25.76 1.87
CA LYS A 2 0.86 25.78 0.58
C LYS A 2 -0.49 25.05 0.76
N ARG A 3 -1.60 25.78 0.73
CA ARG A 3 -2.94 25.14 0.64
C ARG A 3 -2.94 24.32 -0.63
N SER A 4 -3.01 22.99 -0.50
CA SER A 4 -3.34 22.12 -1.62
C SER A 4 -4.77 22.50 -2.02
N ASN A 5 -4.92 23.18 -3.16
CA ASN A 5 -6.22 23.27 -3.79
C ASN A 5 -6.59 21.84 -4.19
N ILE A 6 -7.43 21.21 -3.36
CA ILE A 6 -8.03 19.92 -3.72
C ILE A 6 -8.84 20.20 -4.97
N ASP A 7 -8.45 19.58 -6.08
CA ASP A 7 -9.12 19.77 -7.37
C ASP A 7 -10.57 19.26 -7.24
N ILE A 8 -11.51 20.05 -7.72
CA ILE A 8 -12.93 19.68 -7.72
C ILE A 8 -13.15 18.34 -8.42
N SER A 9 -12.39 18.05 -9.48
CA SER A 9 -12.39 16.77 -10.19
C SER A 9 -12.08 15.60 -9.26
N PHE A 10 -11.14 15.79 -8.34
CA PHE A 10 -10.76 14.78 -7.36
C PHE A 10 -11.88 14.51 -6.34
N ILE A 11 -12.54 15.56 -5.85
CA ILE A 11 -13.70 15.43 -4.95
C ILE A 11 -14.82 14.67 -5.67
N VAL A 12 -15.11 15.02 -6.93
CA VAL A 12 -16.13 14.36 -7.75
C VAL A 12 -15.83 12.87 -7.92
N ILE A 13 -14.58 12.49 -8.19
CA ILE A 13 -14.19 11.09 -8.30
C ILE A 13 -14.42 10.35 -6.98
N ILE A 14 -14.02 10.91 -5.84
CA ILE A 14 -14.26 10.30 -4.53
C ILE A 14 -15.76 10.12 -4.27
N VAL A 15 -16.58 11.12 -4.57
CA VAL A 15 -18.03 11.04 -4.39
C VAL A 15 -18.64 9.96 -5.28
N ILE A 16 -18.20 9.84 -6.54
CA ILE A 16 -18.66 8.79 -7.46
C ILE A 16 -18.27 7.40 -6.92
N LEU A 17 -17.03 7.22 -6.47
CA LEU A 17 -16.55 5.96 -5.90
C LEU A 17 -17.31 5.57 -4.64
N ALA A 18 -17.54 6.52 -3.73
CA ALA A 18 -18.33 6.30 -2.52
C ALA A 18 -19.79 5.93 -2.86
N ALA A 19 -20.40 6.64 -3.81
CA ALA A 19 -21.76 6.34 -4.27
C ALA A 19 -21.85 4.97 -4.94
N SER A 20 -20.83 4.57 -5.71
CA SER A 20 -20.77 3.23 -6.32
C SER A 20 -20.65 2.13 -5.27
N SER A 21 -19.85 2.34 -4.22
CA SER A 21 -19.71 1.40 -3.10
C SER A 21 -21.01 1.23 -2.31
N LEU A 22 -21.77 2.32 -2.12
CA LEU A 22 -23.10 2.26 -1.51
C LEU A 22 -24.09 1.46 -2.37
N ARG A 23 -24.05 1.68 -3.71
CA ARG A 23 -24.97 0.98 -4.64
C ARG A 23 -24.63 -0.49 -4.84
N SER A 24 -23.36 -0.89 -4.71
CA SER A 24 -22.93 -2.29 -4.85
C SER A 24 -23.30 -3.17 -3.65
N GLY A 25 -23.94 -2.63 -2.62
CA GLY A 25 -24.28 -3.36 -1.41
C GLY A 25 -23.05 -3.66 -0.52
N ALA A 26 -21.95 -2.94 -0.69
CA ALA A 26 -20.74 -3.12 0.12
C ALA A 26 -20.99 -3.03 1.63
N PHE A 27 -22.08 -2.40 2.03
CA PHE A 27 -22.50 -2.24 3.43
C PHE A 27 -23.71 -3.11 3.80
N SER A 28 -24.12 -4.06 2.97
CA SER A 28 -25.27 -4.95 3.24
C SER A 28 -25.04 -5.85 4.44
N ASP A 29 -23.79 -6.28 4.67
CA ASP A 29 -23.36 -6.92 5.91
C ASP A 29 -22.23 -6.09 6.55
N PRO A 30 -22.58 -5.24 7.56
CA PRO A 30 -21.59 -4.38 8.21
C PRO A 30 -20.47 -5.14 8.92
N MET A 31 -20.74 -6.35 9.43
CA MET A 31 -19.76 -7.14 10.16
C MET A 31 -18.72 -7.71 9.18
N GLU A 32 -19.17 -8.31 8.07
CA GLU A 32 -18.30 -8.81 7.02
C GLU A 32 -17.44 -7.68 6.46
N TRP A 33 -18.05 -6.53 6.16
CA TRP A 33 -17.33 -5.36 5.67
C TRP A 33 -16.23 -4.88 6.65
N VAL A 34 -16.53 -4.81 7.96
CA VAL A 34 -15.53 -4.43 8.98
C VAL A 34 -14.41 -5.45 9.06
N MET A 35 -14.72 -6.75 9.04
CA MET A 35 -13.71 -7.81 9.11
C MET A 35 -12.76 -7.77 7.90
N ASP A 36 -13.28 -7.56 6.70
CA ASP A 36 -12.46 -7.38 5.50
C ASP A 36 -11.49 -6.20 5.65
N LYS A 37 -11.96 -5.07 6.20
CA LYS A 37 -11.12 -3.89 6.40
C LYS A 37 -10.06 -4.08 7.49
N ILE A 38 -10.40 -4.79 8.58
CA ILE A 38 -9.44 -5.11 9.66
C ILE A 38 -8.26 -5.93 9.12
N LEU A 39 -8.49 -6.81 8.15
CA LEU A 39 -7.44 -7.62 7.55
C LEU A 39 -6.68 -6.87 6.44
N LEU A 40 -7.41 -6.14 5.61
CA LEU A 40 -6.86 -5.47 4.43
C LEU A 40 -6.04 -4.22 4.77
N VAL A 41 -6.56 -3.37 5.65
CA VAL A 41 -5.95 -2.05 5.94
C VAL A 41 -4.55 -2.17 6.53
N PRO A 42 -4.26 -3.04 7.51
CA PRO A 42 -2.90 -3.24 8.02
C PRO A 42 -1.93 -3.71 6.93
N ALA A 43 -2.35 -4.62 6.05
CA ALA A 43 -1.52 -5.12 4.97
C ALA A 43 -1.14 -4.00 3.98
N ILE A 44 -2.11 -3.15 3.62
CA ILE A 44 -1.86 -2.00 2.74
C ILE A 44 -0.97 -0.96 3.43
N ILE A 45 -1.19 -0.66 4.71
CA ILE A 45 -0.35 0.28 5.48
C ILE A 45 1.10 -0.20 5.50
N ILE A 46 1.34 -1.48 5.75
CA ILE A 46 2.69 -2.05 5.75
C ILE A 46 3.30 -1.97 4.35
N GLY A 47 2.58 -2.44 3.34
CA GLY A 47 3.05 -2.45 1.94
C GLY A 47 3.39 -1.04 1.44
N LEU A 48 2.50 -0.08 1.67
CA LEU A 48 2.70 1.32 1.28
C LEU A 48 3.89 1.95 2.02
N SER A 49 3.97 1.76 3.33
CA SER A 49 5.03 2.36 4.15
C SER A 49 6.40 1.83 3.76
N MET A 50 6.51 0.54 3.51
CA MET A 50 7.76 -0.07 3.09
C MET A 50 8.15 0.33 1.65
N HIS A 51 7.16 0.51 0.77
CA HIS A 51 7.34 1.03 -0.58
C HIS A 51 7.95 2.44 -0.55
N GLU A 52 7.34 3.37 0.19
CA GLU A 52 7.82 4.74 0.34
C GLU A 52 9.18 4.80 1.06
N PHE A 53 9.37 3.97 2.10
CA PHE A 53 10.67 3.83 2.76
C PHE A 53 11.77 3.40 1.79
N ALA A 54 11.49 2.46 0.88
CA ALA A 54 12.46 1.99 -0.09
C ALA A 54 12.90 3.12 -1.05
N HIS A 55 11.96 3.95 -1.54
CA HIS A 55 12.28 5.14 -2.32
C HIS A 55 13.18 6.09 -1.54
N ALA A 56 12.81 6.40 -0.29
CA ALA A 56 13.57 7.29 0.58
C ALA A 56 14.98 6.78 0.87
N ALA A 57 15.11 5.49 1.20
CA ALA A 57 16.37 4.86 1.56
C ALA A 57 17.33 4.78 0.36
N VAL A 58 16.83 4.44 -0.83
CA VAL A 58 17.65 4.38 -2.05
C VAL A 58 18.07 5.78 -2.48
N ALA A 59 17.17 6.77 -2.48
CA ALA A 59 17.52 8.16 -2.78
C ALA A 59 18.60 8.69 -1.82
N TYR A 60 18.44 8.44 -0.53
CA TYR A 60 19.44 8.83 0.48
C TYR A 60 20.81 8.18 0.24
N LYS A 61 20.85 6.87 -0.06
CA LYS A 61 22.09 6.16 -0.38
C LYS A 61 22.77 6.66 -1.65
N LEU A 62 22.00 7.17 -2.61
CA LEU A 62 22.51 7.73 -3.86
C LEU A 62 22.94 9.22 -3.76
N GLY A 63 22.82 9.81 -2.55
CA GLY A 63 23.34 11.14 -2.24
C GLY A 63 22.27 12.21 -2.06
N ASP A 64 20.99 11.89 -2.23
CA ASP A 64 19.90 12.84 -1.97
C ASP A 64 19.48 12.82 -0.51
N ASN A 65 19.86 13.86 0.24
CA ASN A 65 19.48 14.02 1.63
C ASN A 65 18.04 14.54 1.83
N THR A 66 17.33 14.88 0.77
CA THR A 66 15.98 15.46 0.85
C THR A 66 15.01 14.56 1.65
N PRO A 67 14.90 13.24 1.39
CA PRO A 67 14.03 12.37 2.16
C PRO A 67 14.40 12.29 3.65
N LYS A 68 15.70 12.34 3.96
CA LYS A 68 16.17 12.31 5.34
C LYS A 68 15.75 13.56 6.11
N PHE A 69 15.91 14.74 5.51
CA PHE A 69 15.50 16.02 6.14
C PHE A 69 13.98 16.10 6.33
N GLN A 70 13.21 15.38 5.53
CA GLN A 70 11.75 15.28 5.66
C GLN A 70 11.32 14.20 6.66
N GLY A 71 12.25 13.47 7.29
CA GLY A 71 11.94 12.36 8.21
C GLY A 71 11.33 11.14 7.52
N ARG A 72 11.59 10.98 6.18
CA ARG A 72 11.00 9.89 5.38
C ARG A 72 11.85 8.62 5.34
N VAL A 73 13.13 8.70 5.75
CA VAL A 73 14.01 7.51 5.83
C VAL A 73 13.71 6.76 7.14
N THR A 74 12.52 6.21 7.24
CA THR A 74 12.00 5.48 8.41
C THR A 74 11.00 4.44 7.98
N ILE A 75 10.92 3.34 8.72
CA ILE A 75 9.89 2.30 8.56
C ILE A 75 8.59 2.63 9.31
N ASN A 76 8.54 3.76 10.05
CA ASN A 76 7.35 4.18 10.77
C ASN A 76 6.21 4.52 9.79
N PRO A 77 5.09 3.79 9.80
CA PRO A 77 3.99 4.03 8.88
C PRO A 77 3.42 5.43 8.96
N MET A 78 3.44 6.05 10.15
CA MET A 78 2.89 7.40 10.36
C MET A 78 3.60 8.48 9.54
N ALA A 79 4.84 8.21 9.12
CA ALA A 79 5.58 9.11 8.23
C ALA A 79 5.09 9.05 6.78
N HIS A 80 4.38 8.00 6.38
CA HIS A 80 3.99 7.70 4.99
C HIS A 80 2.49 7.73 4.76
N ILE A 81 1.69 7.77 5.83
CA ILE A 81 0.22 7.79 5.73
C ILE A 81 -0.26 9.21 5.44
N ASP A 82 -1.13 9.32 4.43
CA ASP A 82 -2.04 10.44 4.25
C ASP A 82 -3.40 10.06 4.86
N TRP A 83 -3.88 10.82 5.83
CA TRP A 83 -5.11 10.48 6.56
C TRP A 83 -6.35 10.50 5.66
N LEU A 84 -6.38 11.40 4.67
CA LEU A 84 -7.47 11.47 3.72
C LEU A 84 -7.41 10.29 2.74
N GLY A 85 -6.19 9.94 2.29
CA GLY A 85 -5.96 8.75 1.47
C GLY A 85 -6.33 7.46 2.18
N LEU A 86 -6.03 7.35 3.48
CA LEU A 86 -6.42 6.21 4.30
C LEU A 86 -7.95 6.13 4.48
N ALA A 87 -8.61 7.26 4.74
CA ALA A 87 -10.07 7.30 4.83
C ALA A 87 -10.72 6.92 3.50
N ALA A 88 -10.23 7.43 2.38
CA ALA A 88 -10.71 7.06 1.05
C ALA A 88 -10.51 5.56 0.77
N LEU A 89 -9.37 4.98 1.17
CA LEU A 89 -9.13 3.55 1.07
C LEU A 89 -10.17 2.74 1.85
N PHE A 90 -10.47 3.17 3.07
CA PHE A 90 -11.41 2.48 3.95
C PHE A 90 -12.83 2.47 3.39
N PHE A 91 -13.33 3.62 2.91
CA PHE A 91 -14.70 3.77 2.45
C PHE A 91 -14.92 3.49 0.96
N CYS A 92 -13.94 3.84 0.12
CA CYS A 92 -14.07 3.77 -1.33
C CYS A 92 -13.27 2.62 -1.95
N GLY A 93 -12.42 1.92 -1.17
CA GLY A 93 -11.52 0.88 -1.67
C GLY A 93 -10.34 1.40 -2.47
N PHE A 94 -10.16 2.72 -2.57
CA PHE A 94 -9.05 3.38 -3.22
C PHE A 94 -8.44 4.42 -2.29
N GLY A 95 -7.11 4.42 -2.17
CA GLY A 95 -6.41 5.36 -1.30
C GLY A 95 -5.01 5.68 -1.81
N TRP A 96 -4.35 6.59 -1.13
CA TRP A 96 -2.97 7.00 -1.43
C TRP A 96 -2.20 7.27 -0.16
N GLY A 97 -0.87 7.20 -0.26
CA GLY A 97 0.04 7.60 0.79
C GLY A 97 0.60 8.99 0.56
N GLN A 98 1.45 9.40 1.49
CA GLN A 98 2.21 10.63 1.38
C GLN A 98 3.53 10.33 0.66
N PRO A 99 3.69 10.73 -0.63
CA PRO A 99 4.83 10.33 -1.43
C PRO A 99 6.14 10.97 -0.92
N VAL A 100 7.23 10.24 -1.10
CA VAL A 100 8.58 10.72 -0.80
C VAL A 100 9.00 11.75 -1.84
N GLN A 101 9.44 12.93 -1.37
CA GLN A 101 10.01 13.95 -2.25
C GLN A 101 11.50 13.67 -2.44
N ILE A 102 11.96 13.64 -3.68
CA ILE A 102 13.37 13.50 -4.06
C ILE A 102 13.83 14.72 -4.84
N ASN A 103 15.13 15.02 -4.76
CA ASN A 103 15.77 16.04 -5.59
C ASN A 103 16.77 15.42 -6.56
N PRO A 104 16.39 15.25 -7.84
CA PRO A 104 17.25 14.61 -8.84
C PRO A 104 18.60 15.31 -9.08
N PHE A 105 18.73 16.58 -8.72
CA PHE A 105 19.98 17.32 -8.87
C PHE A 105 21.06 16.88 -7.86
N ASN A 106 20.68 16.18 -6.82
CA ASN A 106 21.62 15.65 -5.81
C ASN A 106 22.25 14.31 -6.26
N PHE A 107 21.77 13.68 -7.33
CA PHE A 107 22.30 12.42 -7.82
C PHE A 107 23.54 12.60 -8.68
N LYS A 108 24.50 11.68 -8.55
CA LYS A 108 25.73 11.65 -9.37
C LYS A 108 25.44 11.28 -10.82
N HIS A 109 24.55 10.32 -11.04
CA HIS A 109 24.15 9.81 -12.37
C HIS A 109 22.62 9.93 -12.49
N ARG A 110 22.15 11.14 -12.70
CA ARG A 110 20.74 11.53 -12.57
C ARG A 110 19.76 10.49 -13.14
N ARG A 111 19.87 10.13 -14.44
CA ARG A 111 18.91 9.20 -15.09
C ARG A 111 18.93 7.80 -14.49
N ARG A 112 20.13 7.28 -14.21
CA ARG A 112 20.30 5.95 -13.62
C ARG A 112 19.76 5.93 -12.18
N ASP A 113 20.12 6.93 -11.41
CA ASP A 113 19.80 7.02 -9.99
C ASP A 113 18.30 7.25 -9.77
N GLU A 114 17.65 8.11 -10.60
CA GLU A 114 16.20 8.26 -10.66
C GLU A 114 15.49 6.91 -10.95
N LEU A 115 16.00 6.14 -11.92
CA LEU A 115 15.45 4.82 -12.24
C LEU A 115 15.58 3.85 -11.06
N LEU A 116 16.74 3.81 -10.39
CA LEU A 116 16.96 2.96 -9.22
C LEU A 116 16.00 3.34 -8.07
N VAL A 117 15.79 4.63 -7.84
CA VAL A 117 14.81 5.09 -6.85
C VAL A 117 13.39 4.67 -7.28
N ALA A 118 13.01 4.87 -8.54
CA ALA A 118 11.69 4.50 -9.03
C ALA A 118 11.40 3.00 -8.90
N LEU A 119 12.37 2.15 -9.15
CA LEU A 119 12.22 0.69 -9.02
C LEU A 119 12.23 0.21 -7.57
N ALA A 120 12.82 0.97 -6.63
CA ALA A 120 13.02 0.54 -5.26
C ALA A 120 11.71 0.15 -4.56
N GLY A 121 10.63 0.92 -4.75
CA GLY A 121 9.32 0.64 -4.16
C GLY A 121 8.72 -0.67 -4.68
N VAL A 122 8.77 -0.89 -5.99
CA VAL A 122 8.24 -2.12 -6.61
C VAL A 122 9.02 -3.34 -6.14
N VAL A 123 10.35 -3.26 -6.11
CA VAL A 123 11.23 -4.34 -5.61
C VAL A 123 10.93 -4.64 -4.14
N MET A 124 10.74 -3.61 -3.31
CA MET A 124 10.40 -3.79 -1.91
C MET A 124 9.06 -4.51 -1.75
N ASN A 125 8.03 -4.12 -2.50
CA ASN A 125 6.73 -4.79 -2.46
C ASN A 125 6.82 -6.26 -2.87
N LEU A 126 7.63 -6.58 -3.90
CA LEU A 126 7.88 -7.96 -4.30
C LEU A 126 8.56 -8.77 -3.19
N ILE A 127 9.59 -8.21 -2.53
CA ILE A 127 10.27 -8.85 -1.39
C ILE A 127 9.27 -9.12 -0.26
N ILE A 128 8.46 -8.14 0.10
CA ILE A 128 7.43 -8.27 1.14
C ILE A 128 6.43 -9.37 0.77
N ALA A 129 5.93 -9.37 -0.46
CA ALA A 129 4.99 -10.39 -0.93
C ALA A 129 5.57 -11.81 -0.81
N ILE A 130 6.83 -12.01 -1.21
CA ILE A 130 7.53 -13.29 -1.08
C ILE A 130 7.66 -13.70 0.39
N VAL A 131 8.12 -12.78 1.26
CA VAL A 131 8.31 -13.04 2.68
C VAL A 131 6.98 -13.40 3.36
N PHE A 132 5.93 -12.59 3.16
CA PHE A 132 4.63 -12.86 3.76
C PHE A 132 4.01 -14.17 3.26
N THR A 133 4.14 -14.47 1.97
CA THR A 133 3.67 -15.75 1.41
C THR A 133 4.42 -16.94 2.00
N ALA A 134 5.73 -16.83 2.16
CA ALA A 134 6.54 -17.88 2.79
C ALA A 134 6.15 -18.10 4.26
N VAL A 135 5.99 -17.01 5.03
CA VAL A 135 5.56 -17.07 6.43
C VAL A 135 4.16 -17.66 6.54
N ALA A 136 3.21 -17.21 5.72
CA ALA A 136 1.85 -17.76 5.70
C ALA A 136 1.85 -19.26 5.41
N LYS A 137 2.64 -19.71 4.43
CA LYS A 137 2.78 -21.13 4.10
C LYS A 137 3.35 -21.93 5.28
N VAL A 138 4.37 -21.43 5.97
CA VAL A 138 4.94 -22.09 7.15
C VAL A 138 3.91 -22.22 8.27
N ILE A 139 3.15 -21.15 8.54
CA ILE A 139 2.11 -21.16 9.58
C ILE A 139 1.02 -22.18 9.22
N LEU A 140 0.53 -22.19 7.98
CA LEU A 140 -0.51 -23.13 7.53
C LEU A 140 -0.05 -24.61 7.68
N VAL A 141 1.19 -24.88 7.29
CA VAL A 141 1.77 -26.23 7.45
C VAL A 141 1.92 -26.61 8.91
N ALA A 142 2.40 -25.69 9.76
CA ALA A 142 2.58 -25.92 11.20
C ALA A 142 1.24 -26.12 11.93
N MET A 143 0.16 -25.48 11.47
CA MET A 143 -1.19 -25.66 12.04
C MET A 143 -1.85 -26.98 11.61
N GLY A 144 -1.21 -27.79 10.75
CA GLY A 144 -1.77 -29.05 10.25
C GLY A 144 -3.07 -28.88 9.46
N SER A 145 -3.34 -27.67 9.00
CA SER A 145 -4.53 -27.38 8.20
C SER A 145 -4.32 -27.92 6.80
N ASP A 146 -5.06 -28.96 6.43
CA ASP A 146 -5.20 -29.45 5.05
C ASP A 146 -5.95 -28.44 4.16
N TRP A 147 -5.56 -27.17 4.25
CA TRP A 147 -6.15 -26.08 3.47
C TRP A 147 -6.04 -26.31 1.96
N VAL A 148 -5.07 -27.13 1.55
CA VAL A 148 -4.91 -27.53 0.16
C VAL A 148 -6.04 -28.47 -0.28
N SER A 149 -6.51 -29.36 0.61
CA SER A 149 -7.63 -30.25 0.31
C SER A 149 -8.99 -29.53 0.27
N TYR A 150 -9.16 -28.45 1.02
CA TYR A 150 -10.40 -27.68 1.02
C TYR A 150 -10.66 -26.96 -0.32
N ASN A 151 -9.63 -26.42 -0.95
CA ASN A 151 -9.77 -25.74 -2.25
C ASN A 151 -9.93 -26.72 -3.43
N THR A 152 -9.37 -27.93 -3.33
CA THR A 152 -9.57 -28.96 -4.37
C THR A 152 -10.93 -29.63 -4.29
N LEU A 153 -11.52 -29.72 -3.08
CA LEU A 153 -12.87 -30.27 -2.90
C LEU A 153 -13.98 -29.23 -3.22
N GLY A 154 -13.71 -27.94 -3.00
CA GLY A 154 -14.66 -26.86 -3.33
C GLY A 154 -14.86 -26.61 -4.82
N GLN A 155 -13.92 -27.02 -5.68
CA GLN A 155 -14.06 -26.92 -7.15
C GLN A 155 -14.79 -28.12 -7.78
N GLY A 156 -15.07 -29.18 -7.05
CA GLY A 156 -15.75 -30.37 -7.52
C GLY A 156 -17.27 -30.35 -7.38
N VAL A 157 -17.87 -29.32 -6.86
CA VAL A 157 -19.32 -29.27 -6.55
C VAL A 157 -20.15 -28.47 -7.58
N TRP A 158 -19.53 -27.97 -8.66
CA TRP A 158 -20.21 -27.20 -9.72
C TRP A 158 -20.18 -27.88 -11.08
N THR A 159 -20.43 -29.23 -11.13
CA THR A 159 -20.77 -29.92 -12.36
C THR A 159 -22.17 -30.55 -12.26
#